data_1a978c09015b83e748f987e36a4ea2df
#
_entry.id   1a978c09015b83e748f987e36a4ea2df
#
_cell.length_a   1.000
_cell.length_b   1.000
_cell.length_c   1.000
_cell.angle_alpha   90.00
_cell.angle_beta   90.00
_cell.angle_gamma   90.00
#
_symmetry.space_group_name_H-M   'P 1'
#
loop_
_entity.id
_entity.type
_entity.pdbx_description
1 polymer ?
#
loop_
_entity_poly.entity_id
_entity_poly.type
_entity_poly.pdbx_seq_one_letter_code
_entity_poly.pdbx_strand_id
1 'polypeptide(L)'
;PDEVMPPPEFKKELTEVEISTIKAWIEQGAKWEGHWAFIPLNKSEEPKTDMPQWIRNPIDSFVLETLKKNDLHPSSEADRRTLLRRLYFDLTGLPPTPDEINDFLLDHSANAYEKIVDRLMNSDAYAERMTLVWMDASRYGDTSVFHDDGPRDMWPWRDWVLNAYKDNMPFDQFSIEQLAGDLLPEATDAQKIASGFNRNHATTDEGGVIPEEFRVEYVVDRVKTTGNVWMGLTMECAQCHDHKYDPISQEEYFKFYAFYNNNADPGMQTRRGNTAPTVEVVTPERKKQLSEATNAVEVANTSLQSRRKESLKSFDQWTQKTKKQLKENPEALHPQGLVAHLPFDQLNLDNNTSKVGHKGATSCILHHSPKSIK
;
A
#
# COMPACT_ATOMS: atom_id res chain seq x y z
N PRO A 1 48.63 -9.42 -37.49
CA PRO A 1 47.61 -8.81 -38.36
C PRO A 1 46.33 -9.63 -38.49
N ASP A 2 46.15 -10.68 -37.60
CA ASP A 2 44.99 -11.58 -37.70
C ASP A 2 43.77 -11.07 -36.89
N GLU A 3 43.89 -9.91 -36.25
CA GLU A 3 42.81 -9.27 -35.44
C GLU A 3 42.43 -7.90 -36.05
N VAL A 4 41.68 -7.99 -37.17
CA VAL A 4 41.09 -6.77 -37.77
C VAL A 4 39.78 -6.47 -37.07
N MET A 5 39.56 -5.22 -36.65
CA MET A 5 38.28 -4.74 -36.06
C MET A 5 37.60 -3.75 -37.00
N PRO A 6 36.31 -3.91 -37.29
CA PRO A 6 35.43 -5.04 -36.90
C PRO A 6 35.87 -6.36 -37.56
N PRO A 7 35.59 -7.52 -36.94
CA PRO A 7 35.91 -8.82 -37.53
C PRO A 7 35.27 -8.98 -38.91
N PRO A 8 35.94 -9.66 -39.88
CA PRO A 8 35.46 -9.79 -41.26
C PRO A 8 34.06 -10.39 -41.40
N GLU A 9 33.66 -11.25 -40.48
CA GLU A 9 32.32 -11.86 -40.45
C GLU A 9 31.21 -10.86 -40.26
N PHE A 10 31.44 -9.69 -39.67
CA PHE A 10 30.46 -8.62 -39.50
C PHE A 10 30.22 -7.84 -40.78
N LYS A 11 30.99 -8.06 -41.84
CA LYS A 11 30.85 -7.37 -43.14
C LYS A 11 30.75 -5.84 -43.04
N LYS A 12 31.44 -5.27 -42.07
CA LYS A 12 31.44 -3.84 -41.77
C LYS A 12 32.86 -3.34 -41.86
N GLU A 13 33.13 -2.46 -42.81
CA GLU A 13 34.42 -1.79 -42.95
C GLU A 13 34.34 -0.41 -42.37
N LEU A 14 35.41 0.02 -41.66
CA LEU A 14 35.51 1.39 -41.20
C LEU A 14 35.93 2.29 -42.34
N THR A 15 35.31 3.43 -42.46
CA THR A 15 35.72 4.47 -43.41
C THR A 15 37.00 5.16 -42.95
N GLU A 16 37.73 5.75 -43.89
CA GLU A 16 38.93 6.55 -43.62
C GLU A 16 38.68 7.64 -42.54
N VAL A 17 37.48 8.21 -42.51
CA VAL A 17 37.06 9.23 -41.54
C VAL A 17 36.94 8.63 -40.15
N GLU A 18 36.29 7.47 -40.03
CA GLU A 18 36.14 6.74 -38.75
C GLU A 18 37.49 6.32 -38.20
N ILE A 19 38.38 5.77 -39.08
CA ILE A 19 39.75 5.40 -38.69
C ILE A 19 40.52 6.63 -38.19
N SER A 20 40.47 7.77 -38.89
CA SER A 20 41.15 8.97 -38.49
C SER A 20 40.63 9.54 -37.19
N THR A 21 39.29 9.42 -36.96
CA THR A 21 38.66 9.88 -35.73
C THR A 21 39.10 9.01 -34.53
N ILE A 22 39.08 7.69 -34.68
CA ILE A 22 39.58 6.77 -33.61
C ILE A 22 41.05 7.02 -33.31
N LYS A 23 41.89 7.24 -34.36
CA LYS A 23 43.29 7.52 -34.20
C LYS A 23 43.51 8.84 -33.42
N ALA A 24 42.82 9.89 -33.79
CA ALA A 24 42.87 11.18 -33.07
C ALA A 24 42.40 11.06 -31.61
N TRP A 25 41.38 10.26 -31.35
CA TRP A 25 40.91 10.00 -29.98
C TRP A 25 41.97 9.25 -29.14
N ILE A 26 42.65 8.26 -29.71
CA ILE A 26 43.77 7.55 -29.07
C ILE A 26 44.94 8.51 -28.79
N GLU A 27 45.29 9.35 -29.75
CA GLU A 27 46.38 10.34 -29.62
C GLU A 27 46.08 11.39 -28.54
N GLN A 28 44.79 11.68 -28.29
CA GLN A 28 44.33 12.57 -27.22
C GLN A 28 44.23 11.91 -25.83
N GLY A 29 44.67 10.65 -25.71
CA GLY A 29 44.71 9.90 -24.45
C GLY A 29 43.50 9.00 -24.22
N ALA A 30 42.68 8.74 -25.25
CA ALA A 30 41.57 7.78 -25.26
C ALA A 30 40.62 7.96 -24.02
N LYS A 31 40.32 9.16 -23.63
CA LYS A 31 39.44 9.45 -22.51
C LYS A 31 38.05 8.84 -22.79
N TRP A 32 37.65 7.90 -21.94
CA TRP A 32 36.32 7.31 -21.98
C TRP A 32 35.38 8.16 -21.14
N GLU A 33 34.32 8.66 -21.73
CA GLU A 33 33.24 9.27 -21.01
C GLU A 33 32.21 8.18 -20.69
N GLY A 34 31.80 8.09 -19.41
CA GLY A 34 30.76 7.16 -18.98
C GLY A 34 29.42 7.44 -19.67
N HIS A 35 28.51 6.48 -19.63
CA HIS A 35 27.18 6.67 -20.17
C HIS A 35 26.50 7.88 -19.49
N TRP A 36 25.87 8.74 -20.25
CA TRP A 36 25.28 10.03 -19.78
C TRP A 36 24.32 9.85 -18.58
N ALA A 37 23.60 8.71 -18.50
CA ALA A 37 22.65 8.44 -17.40
C ALA A 37 23.34 8.27 -16.03
N PHE A 38 24.66 7.99 -15.99
CA PHE A 38 25.44 7.82 -14.76
C PHE A 38 26.39 9.00 -14.47
N ILE A 39 26.37 10.00 -15.34
CA ILE A 39 27.14 11.23 -15.10
C ILE A 39 26.33 12.13 -14.14
N PRO A 40 26.96 12.69 -13.08
CA PRO A 40 26.28 13.63 -12.20
C PRO A 40 25.66 14.79 -12.97
N LEU A 41 24.41 15.14 -12.60
CA LEU A 41 23.67 16.22 -13.25
C LEU A 41 24.38 17.57 -13.02
N ASN A 42 24.64 18.28 -14.11
CA ASN A 42 25.11 19.66 -14.08
C ASN A 42 23.97 20.58 -14.54
N LYS A 43 23.85 21.75 -13.93
CA LYS A 43 22.91 22.78 -14.37
C LYS A 43 23.34 23.29 -15.75
N SER A 44 22.53 22.98 -16.77
CA SER A 44 22.73 23.52 -18.10
C SER A 44 22.40 25.01 -18.16
N GLU A 45 23.19 25.77 -18.94
CA GLU A 45 22.82 27.16 -19.26
C GLU A 45 21.57 27.15 -20.16
N GLU A 46 20.64 28.06 -19.85
CA GLU A 46 19.43 28.22 -20.64
C GLU A 46 19.80 28.79 -22.02
N PRO A 47 19.41 28.15 -23.14
CA PRO A 47 19.69 28.62 -24.49
C PRO A 47 19.07 29.98 -24.74
N LYS A 48 19.82 30.86 -25.41
CA LYS A 48 19.28 32.13 -25.87
C LYS A 48 18.38 31.93 -27.06
N THR A 49 17.22 32.55 -27.05
CA THR A 49 16.22 32.43 -28.11
C THR A 49 15.96 33.76 -28.81
N ASP A 50 15.60 33.69 -30.10
CA ASP A 50 15.09 34.76 -30.92
C ASP A 50 13.55 34.93 -30.83
N MET A 51 12.86 34.02 -30.09
CA MET A 51 11.43 34.05 -29.87
C MET A 51 11.03 34.15 -28.38
N PRO A 52 11.49 35.20 -27.65
CA PRO A 52 11.28 35.33 -26.20
C PRO A 52 9.79 35.38 -25.83
N GLN A 53 8.91 35.83 -26.74
CA GLN A 53 7.45 35.87 -26.51
C GLN A 53 6.78 34.49 -26.47
N TRP A 54 7.43 33.44 -26.98
CA TRP A 54 6.93 32.08 -26.95
C TRP A 54 7.29 31.36 -25.64
N ILE A 55 8.36 31.79 -24.98
CA ILE A 55 8.86 31.21 -23.73
C ILE A 55 7.91 31.51 -22.58
N ARG A 56 7.43 30.45 -21.90
CA ARG A 56 6.66 30.54 -20.65
C ARG A 56 7.48 30.06 -19.45
N ASN A 57 8.40 29.11 -19.69
CA ASN A 57 9.32 28.58 -18.68
C ASN A 57 10.66 28.17 -19.33
N PRO A 58 11.73 27.90 -18.54
CA PRO A 58 13.04 27.56 -19.09
C PRO A 58 13.06 26.33 -20.03
N ILE A 59 12.14 25.37 -19.87
CA ILE A 59 12.07 24.18 -20.71
C ILE A 59 11.80 24.58 -22.17
N ASP A 60 10.99 25.60 -22.38
CA ASP A 60 10.63 26.08 -23.72
C ASP A 60 11.87 26.54 -24.50
N SER A 61 12.87 27.13 -23.84
CA SER A 61 14.13 27.56 -24.45
C SER A 61 14.89 26.36 -25.05
N PHE A 62 14.95 25.23 -24.36
CA PHE A 62 15.58 24.00 -24.84
C PHE A 62 14.78 23.37 -25.99
N VAL A 63 13.47 23.41 -25.90
CA VAL A 63 12.57 22.92 -26.98
C VAL A 63 12.77 23.75 -28.24
N LEU A 64 12.78 25.09 -28.13
CA LEU A 64 13.00 25.98 -29.28
C LEU A 64 14.39 25.77 -29.90
N GLU A 65 15.45 25.62 -29.10
CA GLU A 65 16.77 25.32 -29.62
C GLU A 65 16.79 24.04 -30.45
N THR A 66 16.10 23.00 -29.94
CA THR A 66 16.02 21.70 -30.64
C THR A 66 15.21 21.80 -31.92
N LEU A 67 14.08 22.53 -31.90
CA LEU A 67 13.27 22.79 -33.11
C LEU A 67 14.12 23.51 -34.16
N LYS A 68 14.84 24.57 -33.75
CA LYS A 68 15.71 25.35 -34.65
C LYS A 68 16.83 24.51 -35.27
N LYS A 69 17.47 23.62 -34.48
CA LYS A 69 18.48 22.69 -35.00
C LYS A 69 17.94 21.73 -36.08
N ASN A 70 16.65 21.52 -36.11
CA ASN A 70 15.96 20.65 -37.07
C ASN A 70 15.14 21.42 -38.12
N ASP A 71 15.36 22.73 -38.27
CA ASP A 71 14.63 23.64 -39.18
C ASP A 71 13.11 23.57 -38.97
N LEU A 72 12.67 23.40 -37.71
CA LEU A 72 11.26 23.35 -37.34
C LEU A 72 10.87 24.62 -36.57
N HIS A 73 9.59 24.94 -36.62
CA HIS A 73 8.97 26.04 -35.89
C HIS A 73 7.84 25.51 -34.98
N PRO A 74 7.60 26.17 -33.84
CA PRO A 74 6.43 25.85 -33.03
C PRO A 74 5.14 26.01 -33.82
N SER A 75 4.20 25.07 -33.64
CA SER A 75 2.84 25.24 -34.16
C SER A 75 2.11 26.37 -33.42
N SER A 76 1.05 26.89 -34.03
CA SER A 76 0.14 27.80 -33.32
C SER A 76 -0.53 27.10 -32.14
N GLU A 77 -0.89 27.87 -31.11
CA GLU A 77 -1.63 27.36 -29.97
C GLU A 77 -2.95 26.72 -30.43
N ALA A 78 -3.30 25.60 -29.82
CA ALA A 78 -4.55 24.91 -30.08
C ALA A 78 -5.75 25.78 -29.64
N ASP A 79 -6.92 25.56 -30.26
CA ASP A 79 -8.13 26.23 -29.84
C ASP A 79 -8.53 25.85 -28.41
N ARG A 80 -9.31 26.71 -27.75
CA ARG A 80 -9.66 26.57 -26.35
C ARG A 80 -10.37 25.25 -26.00
N ARG A 81 -11.20 24.70 -26.91
CA ARG A 81 -11.87 23.40 -26.69
C ARG A 81 -10.86 22.27 -26.69
N THR A 82 -9.94 22.29 -27.65
CA THR A 82 -8.88 21.31 -27.76
C THR A 82 -7.94 21.36 -26.55
N LEU A 83 -7.54 22.56 -26.11
CA LEU A 83 -6.73 22.74 -24.90
C LEU A 83 -7.42 22.15 -23.66
N LEU A 84 -8.69 22.52 -23.44
CA LEU A 84 -9.46 22.01 -22.31
C LEU A 84 -9.56 20.48 -22.33
N ARG A 85 -9.92 19.92 -23.50
CA ARG A 85 -10.02 18.47 -23.67
C ARG A 85 -8.71 17.76 -23.32
N ARG A 86 -7.57 18.24 -23.82
CA ARG A 86 -6.26 17.67 -23.52
C ARG A 86 -5.96 17.74 -22.04
N LEU A 87 -6.17 18.90 -21.42
CA LEU A 87 -5.93 19.11 -20.01
C LEU A 87 -6.71 18.12 -19.12
N TYR A 88 -8.00 17.91 -19.44
CA TYR A 88 -8.83 16.96 -18.68
C TYR A 88 -8.35 15.53 -18.83
N PHE A 89 -8.02 15.09 -20.04
CA PHE A 89 -7.50 13.74 -20.26
C PHE A 89 -6.12 13.52 -19.62
N ASP A 90 -5.26 14.52 -19.64
CA ASP A 90 -3.94 14.43 -19.04
C ASP A 90 -4.03 14.36 -17.52
N LEU A 91 -4.81 15.23 -16.89
CA LEU A 91 -4.88 15.32 -15.44
C LEU A 91 -5.86 14.33 -14.79
N THR A 92 -6.97 14.02 -15.44
CA THR A 92 -8.03 13.19 -14.82
C THR A 92 -8.34 11.89 -15.57
N GLY A 93 -7.89 11.78 -16.83
CA GLY A 93 -8.27 10.67 -17.69
C GLY A 93 -9.72 10.72 -18.20
N LEU A 94 -10.48 11.77 -17.84
CA LEU A 94 -11.89 11.93 -18.14
C LEU A 94 -12.13 13.14 -19.06
N PRO A 95 -13.18 13.14 -19.90
CA PRO A 95 -13.55 14.32 -20.69
C PRO A 95 -14.20 15.41 -19.81
N PRO A 96 -14.08 16.70 -20.19
CA PRO A 96 -14.85 17.76 -19.57
C PRO A 96 -16.34 17.60 -19.86
N THR A 97 -17.19 18.03 -18.94
CA THR A 97 -18.65 18.12 -19.16
C THR A 97 -18.99 19.29 -20.11
N PRO A 98 -20.18 19.28 -20.73
CA PRO A 98 -20.64 20.41 -21.57
C PRO A 98 -20.65 21.75 -20.83
N ASP A 99 -21.01 21.77 -19.54
CA ASP A 99 -21.05 22.99 -18.74
C ASP A 99 -19.63 23.51 -18.48
N GLU A 100 -18.69 22.65 -18.13
CA GLU A 100 -17.27 23.01 -17.96
C GLU A 100 -16.64 23.56 -19.25
N ILE A 101 -17.02 23.00 -20.39
CA ILE A 101 -16.60 23.55 -21.69
C ILE A 101 -17.14 24.96 -21.88
N ASN A 102 -18.42 25.19 -21.63
CA ASN A 102 -19.07 26.49 -21.79
C ASN A 102 -18.46 27.52 -20.82
N ASP A 103 -18.29 27.16 -19.56
CA ASP A 103 -17.70 28.04 -18.54
C ASP A 103 -16.28 28.47 -18.95
N PHE A 104 -15.44 27.54 -19.38
CA PHE A 104 -14.11 27.86 -19.85
C PHE A 104 -14.11 28.74 -21.10
N LEU A 105 -15.01 28.50 -22.06
CA LEU A 105 -15.10 29.31 -23.27
C LEU A 105 -15.54 30.75 -22.99
N LEU A 106 -16.35 30.96 -21.94
CA LEU A 106 -16.83 32.26 -21.50
C LEU A 106 -15.87 32.99 -20.57
N ASP A 107 -14.93 32.30 -19.90
CA ASP A 107 -13.92 32.91 -19.07
C ASP A 107 -12.78 33.51 -19.94
N HIS A 108 -12.81 34.84 -20.13
CA HIS A 108 -11.78 35.57 -20.87
C HIS A 108 -10.67 36.13 -19.96
N SER A 109 -10.59 35.72 -18.72
CA SER A 109 -9.50 36.15 -17.81
C SER A 109 -8.15 35.60 -18.30
N ALA A 110 -7.08 36.36 -18.06
CA ALA A 110 -5.73 35.99 -18.49
C ALA A 110 -5.23 34.66 -17.88
N ASN A 111 -5.78 34.26 -16.73
CA ASN A 111 -5.44 33.03 -16.00
C ASN A 111 -6.56 31.97 -16.08
N ALA A 112 -7.42 32.01 -17.10
CA ALA A 112 -8.52 31.08 -17.23
C ALA A 112 -8.04 29.60 -17.34
N TYR A 113 -6.92 29.37 -18.02
CA TYR A 113 -6.34 28.04 -18.17
C TYR A 113 -5.75 27.53 -16.85
N GLU A 114 -4.98 28.34 -16.17
CA GLU A 114 -4.35 28.02 -14.86
C GLU A 114 -5.38 27.72 -13.79
N LYS A 115 -6.49 28.45 -13.75
CA LYS A 115 -7.62 28.13 -12.84
C LYS A 115 -8.16 26.72 -13.04
N ILE A 116 -8.26 26.28 -14.27
CA ILE A 116 -8.72 24.90 -14.57
C ILE A 116 -7.65 23.90 -14.14
N VAL A 117 -6.37 24.17 -14.42
CA VAL A 117 -5.26 23.31 -13.97
C VAL A 117 -5.33 23.14 -12.45
N ASP A 118 -5.37 24.24 -11.70
CA ASP A 118 -5.41 24.21 -10.22
C ASP A 118 -6.64 23.44 -9.71
N ARG A 119 -7.80 23.66 -10.31
CA ARG A 119 -9.03 22.95 -9.95
C ARG A 119 -8.91 21.45 -10.18
N LEU A 120 -8.40 21.03 -11.34
CA LEU A 120 -8.28 19.62 -11.68
C LEU A 120 -7.22 18.92 -10.82
N MET A 121 -6.09 19.56 -10.56
CA MET A 121 -5.03 19.01 -9.69
C MET A 121 -5.50 18.82 -8.25
N ASN A 122 -6.49 19.59 -7.78
CA ASN A 122 -7.08 19.45 -6.45
C ASN A 122 -8.31 18.50 -6.43
N SER A 123 -8.58 17.79 -7.53
CA SER A 123 -9.72 16.87 -7.61
C SER A 123 -9.36 15.44 -7.23
N ASP A 124 -10.34 14.67 -6.76
CA ASP A 124 -10.17 13.23 -6.51
C ASP A 124 -9.79 12.49 -7.80
N ALA A 125 -10.35 12.88 -8.94
CA ALA A 125 -10.07 12.29 -10.24
C ALA A 125 -8.58 12.42 -10.66
N TYR A 126 -7.90 13.51 -10.27
CA TYR A 126 -6.45 13.65 -10.47
C TYR A 126 -5.68 12.63 -9.63
N ALA A 127 -6.01 12.52 -8.35
CA ALA A 127 -5.37 11.55 -7.48
C ALA A 127 -5.57 10.12 -7.96
N GLU A 128 -6.78 9.77 -8.39
CA GLU A 128 -7.11 8.47 -9.00
C GLU A 128 -6.30 8.21 -10.27
N ARG A 129 -6.20 9.21 -11.15
CA ARG A 129 -5.43 9.11 -12.40
C ARG A 129 -3.94 8.85 -12.15
N MET A 130 -3.33 9.57 -11.20
CA MET A 130 -1.92 9.39 -10.85
C MET A 130 -1.68 8.05 -10.15
N THR A 131 -2.58 7.66 -9.26
CA THR A 131 -2.53 6.38 -8.56
C THR A 131 -2.56 5.20 -9.52
N LEU A 132 -3.35 5.26 -10.60
CA LEU A 132 -3.47 4.18 -11.57
C LEU A 132 -2.11 3.80 -12.19
N VAL A 133 -1.34 4.81 -12.62
CA VAL A 133 0.00 4.60 -13.19
C VAL A 133 0.96 4.02 -12.15
N TRP A 134 0.86 4.50 -10.91
CA TRP A 134 1.70 4.00 -9.82
C TRP A 134 1.37 2.56 -9.44
N MET A 135 0.10 2.18 -9.44
CA MET A 135 -0.34 0.80 -9.19
C MET A 135 0.21 -0.18 -10.23
N ASP A 136 0.19 0.19 -11.52
CA ASP A 136 0.79 -0.63 -12.58
C ASP A 136 2.29 -0.81 -12.35
N ALA A 137 3.03 0.28 -12.13
CA ALA A 137 4.46 0.24 -11.86
C ALA A 137 4.80 -0.60 -10.61
N SER A 138 3.93 -0.54 -9.60
CA SER A 138 4.09 -1.26 -8.32
C SER A 138 3.53 -2.67 -8.33
N ARG A 139 3.09 -3.21 -9.48
CA ARG A 139 2.52 -4.55 -9.62
C ARG A 139 1.37 -4.87 -8.65
N TYR A 140 0.54 -3.86 -8.33
CA TYR A 140 -0.56 -3.99 -7.39
C TYR A 140 -1.57 -5.05 -7.81
N GLY A 141 -2.04 -5.83 -6.83
CA GLY A 141 -3.15 -6.76 -6.99
C GLY A 141 -3.71 -7.20 -5.64
N ASP A 142 -5.04 -7.40 -5.59
CA ASP A 142 -5.75 -7.91 -4.42
C ASP A 142 -5.89 -9.44 -4.44
N THR A 143 -5.03 -10.12 -5.20
CA THR A 143 -4.94 -11.57 -5.26
C THR A 143 -3.50 -12.06 -5.19
N SER A 144 -3.31 -13.37 -4.92
CA SER A 144 -1.99 -13.97 -4.75
C SER A 144 -1.25 -14.19 -6.07
N VAL A 145 -1.95 -14.22 -7.21
CA VAL A 145 -1.48 -14.46 -8.58
C VAL A 145 -1.13 -15.93 -8.86
N PHE A 146 -0.30 -16.55 -8.01
CA PHE A 146 0.11 -17.94 -8.23
C PHE A 146 -0.89 -18.94 -7.66
N HIS A 147 -0.88 -20.17 -8.22
CA HIS A 147 -1.71 -21.31 -7.85
C HIS A 147 -3.21 -20.98 -7.94
N ASP A 148 -3.92 -20.91 -6.78
CA ASP A 148 -5.37 -20.72 -6.69
C ASP A 148 -5.81 -19.27 -6.89
N ASP A 149 -4.87 -18.36 -7.02
CA ASP A 149 -5.11 -16.91 -7.12
C ASP A 149 -6.06 -16.36 -6.05
N GLY A 150 -5.81 -16.77 -4.81
CA GLY A 150 -6.64 -16.45 -3.66
C GLY A 150 -6.66 -14.96 -3.33
N PRO A 151 -7.76 -14.42 -2.77
CA PRO A 151 -7.88 -13.01 -2.44
C PRO A 151 -6.93 -12.59 -1.31
N ARG A 152 -6.36 -11.38 -1.44
CA ARG A 152 -5.57 -10.67 -0.44
C ARG A 152 -6.15 -9.29 -0.18
N ASP A 153 -5.82 -8.70 0.98
CA ASP A 153 -6.25 -7.35 1.35
C ASP A 153 -5.08 -6.36 1.17
N MET A 154 -4.77 -6.01 -0.10
CA MET A 154 -3.77 -5.00 -0.43
C MET A 154 -4.37 -3.61 -0.65
N TRP A 155 -5.70 -3.51 -0.70
CA TRP A 155 -6.43 -2.25 -0.88
C TRP A 155 -6.03 -1.12 0.10
N PRO A 156 -5.60 -1.36 1.36
CA PRO A 156 -5.17 -0.26 2.22
C PRO A 156 -3.92 0.47 1.69
N TRP A 157 -3.00 -0.25 1.05
CA TRP A 157 -1.86 0.35 0.39
C TRP A 157 -2.27 1.19 -0.82
N ARG A 158 -3.20 0.69 -1.65
CA ARG A 158 -3.77 1.47 -2.76
C ARG A 158 -4.37 2.79 -2.26
N ASP A 159 -5.17 2.73 -1.21
CA ASP A 159 -5.83 3.91 -0.64
C ASP A 159 -4.80 4.87 -0.02
N TRP A 160 -3.71 4.34 0.55
CA TRP A 160 -2.59 5.17 1.01
C TRP A 160 -1.94 5.93 -0.16
N VAL A 161 -1.67 5.26 -1.28
CA VAL A 161 -1.10 5.90 -2.49
C VAL A 161 -2.05 6.98 -3.02
N LEU A 162 -3.33 6.70 -3.11
CA LEU A 162 -4.36 7.65 -3.53
C LEU A 162 -4.35 8.91 -2.66
N ASN A 163 -4.33 8.75 -1.35
CA ASN A 163 -4.28 9.85 -0.41
C ASN A 163 -2.96 10.62 -0.50
N ALA A 164 -1.83 9.96 -0.71
CA ALA A 164 -0.54 10.60 -0.90
C ALA A 164 -0.55 11.54 -2.14
N TYR A 165 -1.13 11.12 -3.26
CA TYR A 165 -1.32 11.98 -4.42
C TYR A 165 -2.32 13.10 -4.17
N LYS A 166 -3.42 12.81 -3.48
CA LYS A 166 -4.45 13.83 -3.12
C LYS A 166 -3.87 14.92 -2.24
N ASP A 167 -3.02 14.54 -1.27
CA ASP A 167 -2.39 15.46 -0.33
C ASP A 167 -1.10 16.08 -0.90
N ASN A 168 -0.75 15.78 -2.16
CA ASN A 168 0.47 16.20 -2.82
C ASN A 168 1.72 15.95 -1.96
N MET A 169 1.83 14.71 -1.43
CA MET A 169 2.95 14.30 -0.58
C MET A 169 4.29 14.52 -1.30
N PRO A 170 5.30 15.11 -0.65
CA PRO A 170 6.65 15.25 -1.22
C PRO A 170 7.21 13.89 -1.66
N PHE A 171 7.86 13.85 -2.83
CA PHE A 171 8.31 12.59 -3.44
C PHE A 171 9.36 11.84 -2.59
N ASP A 172 10.19 12.54 -1.86
CA ASP A 172 11.15 11.96 -0.92
C ASP A 172 10.43 11.24 0.23
N GLN A 173 9.42 11.87 0.84
CA GLN A 173 8.60 11.24 1.87
C GLN A 173 7.82 10.04 1.31
N PHE A 174 7.18 10.21 0.16
CA PHE A 174 6.47 9.15 -0.55
C PHE A 174 7.36 7.92 -0.82
N SER A 175 8.61 8.15 -1.20
CA SER A 175 9.59 7.08 -1.46
C SER A 175 10.04 6.40 -0.17
N ILE A 176 10.41 7.17 0.84
CA ILE A 176 10.87 6.64 2.13
C ILE A 176 9.79 5.78 2.79
N GLU A 177 8.55 6.26 2.82
CA GLU A 177 7.46 5.52 3.47
C GLU A 177 7.10 4.23 2.74
N GLN A 178 7.19 4.19 1.41
CA GLN A 178 6.94 2.96 0.66
C GLN A 178 8.08 1.94 0.74
N LEU A 179 9.32 2.40 0.76
CA LEU A 179 10.47 1.48 0.81
C LEU A 179 10.79 1.01 2.23
N ALA A 180 10.58 1.86 3.24
CA ALA A 180 11.04 1.63 4.61
C ALA A 180 10.10 2.24 5.67
N GLY A 181 8.82 2.42 5.38
CA GLY A 181 7.87 3.04 6.30
C GLY A 181 7.72 2.30 7.63
N ASP A 182 7.79 0.97 7.60
CA ASP A 182 7.75 0.11 8.78
C ASP A 182 9.02 0.19 9.66
N LEU A 183 10.12 0.69 9.12
CA LEU A 183 11.41 0.86 9.81
C LEU A 183 11.59 2.25 10.43
N LEU A 184 10.66 3.17 10.19
CA LEU A 184 10.74 4.51 10.77
C LEU A 184 10.58 4.46 12.29
N PRO A 185 11.25 5.34 13.05
CA PRO A 185 11.07 5.44 14.50
C PRO A 185 9.60 5.66 14.86
N GLU A 186 9.04 4.82 15.74
CA GLU A 186 7.63 4.88 16.13
C GLU A 186 6.65 4.87 14.95
N ALA A 187 6.95 4.06 13.93
CA ALA A 187 6.18 3.98 12.69
C ALA A 187 4.67 3.89 12.94
N THR A 188 3.93 4.82 12.35
CA THR A 188 2.47 4.81 12.37
C THR A 188 1.89 3.68 11.53
N ASP A 189 0.62 3.34 11.71
CA ASP A 189 -0.04 2.33 10.89
C ASP A 189 -0.07 2.75 9.41
N ALA A 190 -0.23 4.04 9.11
CA ALA A 190 -0.17 4.56 7.75
C ALA A 190 1.21 4.32 7.09
N GLN A 191 2.30 4.54 7.81
CA GLN A 191 3.67 4.28 7.35
C GLN A 191 3.95 2.80 7.15
N LYS A 192 3.45 1.94 8.03
CA LYS A 192 3.51 0.48 7.86
C LYS A 192 2.70 0.02 6.64
N ILE A 193 1.52 0.60 6.41
CA ILE A 193 0.70 0.33 5.22
C ILE A 193 1.44 0.75 3.96
N ALA A 194 2.11 1.92 3.96
CA ALA A 194 2.91 2.40 2.85
C ALA A 194 3.97 1.37 2.42
N SER A 195 4.67 0.73 3.38
CA SER A 195 5.66 -0.31 3.10
C SER A 195 5.09 -1.58 2.46
N GLY A 196 3.76 -1.66 2.33
CA GLY A 196 3.05 -2.67 1.53
C GLY A 196 3.47 -2.71 0.06
N PHE A 197 4.11 -1.67 -0.48
CA PHE A 197 4.80 -1.71 -1.76
C PHE A 197 5.70 -2.94 -1.90
N ASN A 198 6.44 -3.27 -0.85
CA ASN A 198 7.32 -4.43 -0.80
C ASN A 198 6.56 -5.77 -0.76
N ARG A 199 5.24 -5.75 -0.57
CA ARG A 199 4.36 -6.93 -0.47
C ARG A 199 3.42 -7.11 -1.66
N ASN A 200 3.46 -6.22 -2.66
CA ASN A 200 2.64 -6.34 -3.88
C ASN A 200 3.09 -7.47 -4.83
N HIS A 201 4.24 -8.09 -4.59
CA HIS A 201 4.71 -9.23 -5.41
C HIS A 201 3.69 -10.39 -5.40
N ALA A 202 3.74 -11.20 -6.45
CA ALA A 202 3.00 -12.45 -6.51
C ALA A 202 3.41 -13.39 -5.35
N THR A 203 2.45 -14.16 -4.82
CA THR A 203 2.67 -15.09 -3.70
C THR A 203 2.08 -16.45 -4.01
N THR A 204 2.60 -17.51 -3.40
CA THR A 204 2.11 -18.89 -3.60
C THR A 204 1.62 -19.52 -2.31
N ASP A 205 0.55 -20.33 -2.44
CA ASP A 205 0.04 -21.22 -1.40
C ASP A 205 0.06 -22.69 -1.84
N GLU A 206 0.77 -22.98 -2.94
CA GLU A 206 0.79 -24.32 -3.56
C GLU A 206 1.47 -25.35 -2.66
N GLY A 207 0.75 -26.43 -2.34
CA GLY A 207 1.30 -27.56 -1.59
C GLY A 207 2.38 -28.30 -2.40
N GLY A 208 3.58 -28.44 -1.82
CA GLY A 208 4.70 -29.11 -2.45
C GLY A 208 5.78 -28.16 -3.00
N VAL A 209 5.58 -26.85 -2.99
CA VAL A 209 6.63 -25.90 -3.29
C VAL A 209 7.73 -25.92 -2.20
N ILE A 210 8.92 -25.51 -2.55
CA ILE A 210 10.00 -25.30 -1.59
C ILE A 210 9.86 -23.87 -1.01
N PRO A 211 9.49 -23.69 0.27
CA PRO A 211 9.21 -22.36 0.80
C PRO A 211 10.42 -21.40 0.70
N GLU A 212 11.63 -21.90 0.84
CA GLU A 212 12.84 -21.07 0.76
C GLU A 212 13.09 -20.56 -0.66
N GLU A 213 12.77 -21.35 -1.69
CA GLU A 213 12.84 -20.92 -3.09
C GLU A 213 11.94 -19.71 -3.33
N PHE A 214 10.66 -19.80 -2.93
CA PHE A 214 9.74 -18.68 -3.09
C PHE A 214 10.09 -17.47 -2.22
N ARG A 215 10.63 -17.70 -1.01
CA ARG A 215 11.14 -16.58 -0.19
C ARG A 215 12.24 -15.81 -0.92
N VAL A 216 13.15 -16.52 -1.60
CA VAL A 216 14.21 -15.91 -2.42
C VAL A 216 13.61 -15.17 -3.62
N GLU A 217 12.65 -15.79 -4.33
CA GLU A 217 11.96 -15.17 -5.46
C GLU A 217 11.24 -13.86 -5.06
N TYR A 218 10.63 -13.78 -3.88
CA TYR A 218 10.01 -12.55 -3.39
C TYR A 218 11.05 -11.45 -3.12
N VAL A 219 12.25 -11.80 -2.67
CA VAL A 219 13.35 -10.84 -2.51
C VAL A 219 13.86 -10.36 -3.88
N VAL A 220 14.02 -11.26 -4.83
CA VAL A 220 14.40 -10.94 -6.22
C VAL A 220 13.39 -9.98 -6.84
N ASP A 221 12.10 -10.24 -6.67
CA ASP A 221 11.04 -9.37 -7.16
C ASP A 221 11.12 -7.95 -6.56
N ARG A 222 11.41 -7.82 -5.26
CA ARG A 222 11.59 -6.51 -4.59
C ARG A 222 12.77 -5.73 -5.17
N VAL A 223 13.90 -6.40 -5.38
CA VAL A 223 15.10 -5.81 -6.01
C VAL A 223 14.75 -5.31 -7.42
N LYS A 224 14.17 -6.18 -8.24
CA LYS A 224 13.74 -5.86 -9.61
C LYS A 224 12.80 -4.66 -9.62
N THR A 225 11.74 -4.72 -8.85
CA THR A 225 10.72 -3.66 -8.87
C THR A 225 11.26 -2.35 -8.35
N THR A 226 12.06 -2.34 -7.29
CA THR A 226 12.68 -1.11 -6.79
C THR A 226 13.66 -0.54 -7.80
N GLY A 227 14.49 -1.37 -8.43
CA GLY A 227 15.38 -0.94 -9.52
C GLY A 227 14.61 -0.30 -10.68
N ASN A 228 13.55 -0.95 -11.14
CA ASN A 228 12.74 -0.44 -12.25
C ASN A 228 11.99 0.85 -11.90
N VAL A 229 11.34 0.91 -10.73
CA VAL A 229 10.42 2.00 -10.38
C VAL A 229 11.15 3.27 -9.94
N TRP A 230 12.16 3.14 -9.07
CA TRP A 230 12.88 4.30 -8.52
C TRP A 230 14.15 4.65 -9.26
N MET A 231 14.83 3.66 -9.82
CA MET A 231 16.15 3.86 -10.44
C MET A 231 16.10 3.87 -11.98
N GLY A 232 15.01 3.37 -12.58
CA GLY A 232 14.91 3.20 -14.03
C GLY A 232 15.92 2.17 -14.58
N LEU A 233 16.35 1.22 -13.76
CA LEU A 233 17.36 0.22 -14.08
C LEU A 233 16.77 -1.18 -14.10
N THR A 234 17.15 -1.98 -15.10
CA THR A 234 16.87 -3.41 -15.16
C THR A 234 17.98 -4.18 -14.45
N MET A 235 17.71 -4.71 -13.27
CA MET A 235 18.74 -5.32 -12.43
C MET A 235 18.87 -6.84 -12.59
N GLU A 236 17.92 -7.49 -13.26
CA GLU A 236 17.82 -8.96 -13.31
C GLU A 236 19.02 -9.65 -13.93
N CYS A 237 19.67 -9.03 -14.92
CA CYS A 237 20.86 -9.59 -15.54
C CYS A 237 22.00 -9.76 -14.53
N ALA A 238 22.10 -8.84 -13.56
CA ALA A 238 23.14 -8.85 -12.55
C ALA A 238 22.95 -9.93 -11.47
N GLN A 239 21.82 -10.61 -11.44
CA GLN A 239 21.61 -11.78 -10.57
C GLN A 239 22.59 -12.93 -10.86
N CYS A 240 22.94 -13.15 -12.14
CA CYS A 240 23.75 -14.29 -12.56
C CYS A 240 25.20 -13.90 -12.95
N HIS A 241 25.42 -12.66 -13.43
CA HIS A 241 26.71 -12.15 -13.88
C HIS A 241 26.67 -10.62 -13.87
N ASP A 242 27.83 -9.95 -13.99
CA ASP A 242 27.88 -8.51 -14.13
C ASP A 242 26.99 -8.04 -15.29
N HIS A 243 26.25 -6.94 -15.09
CA HIS A 243 25.32 -6.43 -16.10
C HIS A 243 26.09 -6.10 -17.40
N LYS A 244 25.53 -6.50 -18.54
CA LYS A 244 26.23 -6.39 -19.82
C LYS A 244 26.49 -4.95 -20.27
N TYR A 245 25.58 -4.06 -19.98
CA TYR A 245 25.57 -2.67 -20.48
C TYR A 245 25.73 -1.63 -19.37
N ASP A 246 25.06 -1.87 -18.25
CA ASP A 246 25.03 -0.92 -17.13
C ASP A 246 26.16 -1.23 -16.13
N PRO A 247 26.73 -0.25 -15.44
CA PRO A 247 27.82 -0.44 -14.49
C PRO A 247 27.31 -1.03 -13.17
N ILE A 248 26.69 -2.21 -13.24
CA ILE A 248 26.13 -2.94 -12.10
C ILE A 248 26.79 -4.32 -12.08
N SER A 249 27.63 -4.56 -11.08
CA SER A 249 28.22 -5.88 -10.86
C SER A 249 27.25 -6.85 -10.17
N GLN A 250 27.50 -8.14 -10.30
CA GLN A 250 26.76 -9.15 -9.53
C GLN A 250 26.90 -8.92 -8.02
N GLU A 251 28.08 -8.50 -7.56
CA GLU A 251 28.32 -8.18 -6.16
C GLU A 251 27.41 -7.04 -5.67
N GLU A 252 27.25 -5.98 -6.46
CA GLU A 252 26.36 -4.86 -6.14
C GLU A 252 24.90 -5.27 -6.15
N TYR A 253 24.48 -6.14 -7.07
CA TYR A 253 23.15 -6.73 -7.06
C TYR A 253 22.86 -7.44 -5.73
N PHE A 254 23.79 -8.31 -5.25
CA PHE A 254 23.57 -9.02 -3.99
C PHE A 254 23.71 -8.12 -2.76
N LYS A 255 24.48 -7.03 -2.82
CA LYS A 255 24.44 -5.99 -1.78
C LYS A 255 23.08 -5.32 -1.72
N PHE A 256 22.48 -5.01 -2.87
CA PHE A 256 21.13 -4.45 -2.93
C PHE A 256 20.07 -5.46 -2.50
N TYR A 257 20.19 -6.72 -2.92
CA TYR A 257 19.36 -7.83 -2.47
C TYR A 257 19.34 -7.97 -0.94
N ALA A 258 20.46 -7.74 -0.26
CA ALA A 258 20.58 -7.88 1.18
C ALA A 258 19.67 -6.94 1.96
N PHE A 259 19.29 -5.77 1.41
CA PHE A 259 18.34 -4.86 2.03
C PHE A 259 16.95 -5.48 2.20
N TYR A 260 16.56 -6.40 1.32
CA TYR A 260 15.25 -7.07 1.31
C TYR A 260 15.28 -8.49 1.86
N ASN A 261 16.47 -9.06 2.11
CA ASN A 261 16.63 -10.44 2.54
C ASN A 261 16.46 -10.66 4.06
N ASN A 262 16.20 -9.62 4.82
CA ASN A 262 15.99 -9.65 6.27
C ASN A 262 14.51 -9.59 6.67
N ASN A 263 13.59 -9.71 5.72
CA ASN A 263 12.17 -9.70 5.97
C ASN A 263 11.70 -11.03 6.61
N ALA A 264 10.74 -10.93 7.53
CA ALA A 264 10.08 -12.08 8.15
C ALA A 264 9.02 -12.77 7.27
N ASP A 265 8.99 -12.43 5.98
CA ASP A 265 8.00 -12.90 5.01
C ASP A 265 8.28 -14.35 4.62
N PRO A 266 7.39 -15.32 4.90
CA PRO A 266 7.62 -16.71 4.54
C PRO A 266 7.37 -16.94 3.04
N GLY A 267 8.08 -17.89 2.44
CA GLY A 267 7.88 -18.25 1.04
C GLY A 267 6.53 -18.92 0.78
N MET A 268 6.04 -19.72 1.72
CA MET A 268 4.67 -20.26 1.66
C MET A 268 3.72 -19.25 2.31
N GLN A 269 2.77 -18.77 1.54
CA GLN A 269 1.74 -17.80 1.97
C GLN A 269 0.41 -18.48 2.28
N THR A 270 -0.53 -17.74 2.85
CA THR A 270 -1.90 -18.24 3.07
C THR A 270 -2.72 -18.18 1.78
N ARG A 271 -3.61 -19.15 1.60
CA ARG A 271 -4.53 -19.22 0.44
C ARG A 271 -5.48 -18.03 0.35
N ARG A 272 -5.89 -17.48 1.49
CA ARG A 272 -6.80 -16.35 1.57
C ARG A 272 -6.35 -15.38 2.66
N GLY A 273 -6.49 -14.09 2.37
CA GLY A 273 -6.02 -13.02 3.24
C GLY A 273 -4.50 -12.85 3.20
N ASN A 274 -3.98 -12.05 4.10
CA ASN A 274 -2.57 -11.70 4.15
C ASN A 274 -1.82 -12.58 5.15
N THR A 275 -0.64 -13.05 4.77
CA THR A 275 0.27 -13.73 5.70
C THR A 275 1.01 -12.69 6.55
N ALA A 276 1.27 -13.02 7.83
CA ALA A 276 2.05 -12.13 8.72
C ALA A 276 3.46 -11.86 8.16
N PRO A 277 4.04 -10.66 8.44
CA PRO A 277 3.51 -9.60 9.30
C PRO A 277 2.37 -8.81 8.66
N THR A 278 1.37 -8.42 9.43
CA THR A 278 0.18 -7.69 8.97
C THR A 278 -0.15 -6.51 9.87
N VAL A 279 -0.83 -5.53 9.31
CA VAL A 279 -1.42 -4.40 10.05
C VAL A 279 -2.93 -4.56 10.04
N GLU A 280 -3.56 -4.44 11.20
CA GLU A 280 -5.02 -4.44 11.29
C GLU A 280 -5.55 -3.05 10.89
N VAL A 281 -6.32 -3.00 9.79
CA VAL A 281 -6.90 -1.76 9.29
C VAL A 281 -8.36 -1.66 9.67
N VAL A 282 -8.69 -0.67 10.47
CA VAL A 282 -10.07 -0.36 10.87
C VAL A 282 -10.58 0.82 10.04
N THR A 283 -11.60 0.59 9.21
CA THR A 283 -12.21 1.67 8.44
C THR A 283 -12.81 2.76 9.35
N PRO A 284 -12.92 4.02 8.91
CA PRO A 284 -13.52 5.09 9.70
C PRO A 284 -14.91 4.74 10.24
N GLU A 285 -15.74 4.06 9.44
CA GLU A 285 -17.08 3.61 9.81
C GLU A 285 -17.03 2.58 10.94
N ARG A 286 -16.15 1.58 10.84
CA ARG A 286 -15.96 0.59 11.90
C ARG A 286 -15.37 1.19 13.16
N LYS A 287 -14.44 2.14 13.03
CA LYS A 287 -13.88 2.88 14.18
C LYS A 287 -14.97 3.64 14.92
N LYS A 288 -15.87 4.30 14.19
CA LYS A 288 -17.04 4.99 14.76
C LYS A 288 -17.99 4.00 15.46
N GLN A 289 -18.35 2.90 14.80
CA GLN A 289 -19.19 1.84 15.38
C GLN A 289 -18.58 1.24 16.65
N LEU A 290 -17.29 0.99 16.66
CA LEU A 290 -16.57 0.48 17.83
C LEU A 290 -16.61 1.48 18.99
N SER A 291 -16.39 2.76 18.72
CA SER A 291 -16.47 3.82 19.72
C SER A 291 -17.89 3.94 20.30
N GLU A 292 -18.92 3.92 19.46
CA GLU A 292 -20.31 3.95 19.89
C GLU A 292 -20.68 2.72 20.75
N ALA A 293 -20.26 1.53 20.34
CA ALA A 293 -20.48 0.29 21.09
C ALA A 293 -19.75 0.31 22.44
N THR A 294 -18.50 0.79 22.47
CA THR A 294 -17.72 0.92 23.71
C THR A 294 -18.39 1.88 24.69
N ASN A 295 -18.83 3.03 24.22
CA ASN A 295 -19.56 3.98 25.04
C ASN A 295 -20.89 3.40 25.55
N ALA A 296 -21.62 2.66 24.73
CA ALA A 296 -22.87 2.00 25.15
C ALA A 296 -22.62 0.97 26.27
N VAL A 297 -21.54 0.18 26.17
CA VAL A 297 -21.14 -0.76 27.24
C VAL A 297 -20.78 -0.02 28.52
N GLU A 298 -20.05 1.07 28.45
CA GLU A 298 -19.69 1.89 29.64
C GLU A 298 -20.92 2.48 30.32
N VAL A 299 -21.87 3.05 29.56
CA VAL A 299 -23.14 3.57 30.08
C VAL A 299 -23.97 2.45 30.72
N ALA A 300 -24.05 1.27 30.06
CA ALA A 300 -24.77 0.13 30.60
C ALA A 300 -24.16 -0.37 31.92
N ASN A 301 -22.82 -0.45 32.01
CA ASN A 301 -22.10 -0.84 33.21
C ASN A 301 -22.34 0.16 34.35
N THR A 302 -22.27 1.44 34.06
CA THR A 302 -22.54 2.51 35.06
C THR A 302 -23.99 2.43 35.56
N SER A 303 -24.94 2.24 34.67
CA SER A 303 -26.34 2.04 35.02
C SER A 303 -26.57 0.79 35.91
N LEU A 304 -25.89 -0.32 35.54
CA LEU A 304 -25.93 -1.56 36.34
C LEU A 304 -25.38 -1.37 37.75
N GLN A 305 -24.26 -0.67 37.86
CA GLN A 305 -23.63 -0.35 39.16
C GLN A 305 -24.57 0.52 40.03
N SER A 306 -25.17 1.56 39.46
CA SER A 306 -26.12 2.42 40.13
C SER A 306 -27.34 1.62 40.60
N ARG A 307 -27.91 0.78 39.73
CA ARG A 307 -29.07 -0.07 40.08
C ARG A 307 -28.73 -1.09 41.16
N ARG A 308 -27.56 -1.70 41.12
CA ARG A 308 -27.07 -2.58 42.21
C ARG A 308 -27.04 -1.83 43.54
N LYS A 309 -26.46 -0.62 43.54
CA LYS A 309 -26.38 0.20 44.78
C LYS A 309 -27.75 0.59 45.31
N GLU A 310 -28.67 1.01 44.43
CA GLU A 310 -30.04 1.35 44.78
C GLU A 310 -30.85 0.17 45.34
N SER A 311 -30.67 -1.00 44.76
CA SER A 311 -31.40 -2.21 45.18
C SER A 311 -30.86 -2.88 46.43
N LEU A 312 -29.64 -2.54 46.91
CA LEU A 312 -29.06 -3.14 48.12
C LEU A 312 -29.99 -3.07 49.31
N LYS A 313 -30.55 -1.88 49.59
CA LYS A 313 -31.42 -1.68 50.75
C LYS A 313 -32.71 -2.51 50.66
N SER A 314 -33.31 -2.61 49.49
CA SER A 314 -34.52 -3.41 49.31
C SER A 314 -34.21 -4.90 49.30
N PHE A 315 -33.05 -5.32 48.81
CA PHE A 315 -32.55 -6.69 48.89
C PHE A 315 -32.28 -7.12 50.34
N ASP A 316 -31.65 -6.28 51.14
CA ASP A 316 -31.42 -6.53 52.57
C ASP A 316 -32.75 -6.70 53.33
N GLN A 317 -33.71 -5.81 53.08
CA GLN A 317 -35.05 -5.89 53.67
C GLN A 317 -35.76 -7.20 53.26
N TRP A 318 -35.68 -7.54 51.96
CA TRP A 318 -36.26 -8.79 51.44
C TRP A 318 -35.57 -10.01 52.08
N THR A 319 -34.22 -10.00 52.20
CA THR A 319 -33.46 -11.06 52.80
C THR A 319 -33.84 -11.29 54.28
N GLN A 320 -33.99 -10.20 55.04
CA GLN A 320 -34.40 -10.26 56.42
C GLN A 320 -35.83 -10.80 56.57
N LYS A 321 -36.76 -10.33 55.77
CA LYS A 321 -38.14 -10.82 55.73
C LYS A 321 -38.23 -12.27 55.37
N THR A 322 -37.52 -12.68 54.35
CA THR A 322 -37.50 -14.08 53.86
C THR A 322 -36.88 -15.03 54.86
N LYS A 323 -35.77 -14.64 55.48
CA LYS A 323 -35.16 -15.41 56.60
C LYS A 323 -36.10 -15.64 57.74
N LYS A 324 -36.93 -14.63 58.14
CA LYS A 324 -37.92 -14.75 59.15
C LYS A 324 -39.06 -15.71 58.76
N GLN A 325 -39.56 -15.57 57.51
CA GLN A 325 -40.61 -16.45 56.99
C GLN A 325 -40.18 -17.92 56.92
N LEU A 326 -38.92 -18.15 56.48
CA LEU A 326 -38.35 -19.49 56.40
C LEU A 326 -38.17 -20.15 57.79
N LYS A 327 -37.92 -19.38 58.81
CA LYS A 327 -37.85 -19.89 60.19
C LYS A 327 -39.24 -20.29 60.74
N GLU A 328 -40.26 -19.55 60.32
CA GLU A 328 -41.65 -19.76 60.77
C GLU A 328 -42.35 -20.84 59.96
N ASN A 329 -42.02 -21.03 58.66
CA ASN A 329 -42.59 -22.01 57.78
C ASN A 329 -41.55 -22.53 56.78
N PRO A 330 -40.80 -23.58 57.08
CA PRO A 330 -39.75 -24.11 56.24
C PRO A 330 -40.26 -24.64 54.88
N GLU A 331 -41.55 -24.97 54.76
CA GLU A 331 -42.13 -25.45 53.52
C GLU A 331 -42.60 -24.29 52.56
N ALA A 332 -42.57 -23.06 53.01
CA ALA A 332 -42.90 -21.89 52.19
C ALA A 332 -41.85 -21.53 51.12
N LEU A 333 -40.98 -22.41 50.77
CA LEU A 333 -39.87 -22.25 49.81
C LEU A 333 -40.28 -22.32 48.34
N HIS A 334 -41.56 -22.37 48.03
CA HIS A 334 -42.02 -22.35 46.65
C HIS A 334 -42.68 -21.01 46.29
N PRO A 335 -41.91 -19.99 45.93
CA PRO A 335 -42.53 -18.72 45.50
C PRO A 335 -43.40 -18.97 44.26
N GLN A 336 -44.60 -18.36 44.25
CA GLN A 336 -45.42 -18.35 43.03
C GLN A 336 -44.63 -17.85 41.84
N GLY A 337 -44.62 -18.64 40.75
CA GLY A 337 -43.82 -18.36 39.57
C GLY A 337 -42.46 -19.02 39.48
N LEU A 338 -42.11 -19.93 40.40
CA LEU A 338 -40.93 -20.75 40.27
C LEU A 338 -41.04 -21.69 39.06
N VAL A 339 -40.21 -21.47 38.04
CA VAL A 339 -40.22 -22.27 36.79
C VAL A 339 -39.38 -23.54 36.94
N ALA A 340 -38.36 -23.51 37.79
CA ALA A 340 -37.53 -24.67 38.09
C ALA A 340 -36.95 -24.58 39.51
N HIS A 341 -36.95 -25.66 40.24
CA HIS A 341 -36.27 -25.83 41.54
C HIS A 341 -35.26 -26.95 41.39
N LEU A 342 -34.01 -26.64 41.52
CA LEU A 342 -32.88 -27.59 41.49
C LEU A 342 -32.26 -27.68 42.89
N PRO A 343 -32.79 -28.55 43.76
CA PRO A 343 -32.14 -28.82 45.02
C PRO A 343 -30.83 -29.54 44.77
N PHE A 344 -29.74 -28.94 45.16
CA PHE A 344 -28.35 -29.52 45.04
C PHE A 344 -28.10 -30.62 46.09
N ASP A 345 -29.08 -31.44 46.39
CA ASP A 345 -29.02 -32.46 47.46
C ASP A 345 -28.14 -33.64 47.06
N GLN A 346 -27.89 -33.84 45.76
CA GLN A 346 -27.01 -34.88 45.25
C GLN A 346 -26.14 -34.35 44.12
N LEU A 347 -24.84 -34.30 44.37
CA LEU A 347 -23.83 -33.94 43.38
C LEU A 347 -23.09 -35.24 42.98
N ASN A 348 -23.31 -35.71 41.73
CA ASN A 348 -22.45 -36.73 41.17
C ASN A 348 -21.42 -36.06 40.26
N LEU A 349 -20.18 -36.14 40.69
CA LEU A 349 -19.04 -35.61 39.94
C LEU A 349 -18.44 -36.70 39.06
N ASP A 350 -18.85 -36.72 37.76
CA ASP A 350 -18.10 -37.44 36.74
C ASP A 350 -17.03 -36.52 36.11
N ASN A 351 -15.97 -37.11 35.56
CA ASN A 351 -14.71 -36.46 35.17
C ASN A 351 -14.80 -35.15 34.36
N ASN A 352 -15.96 -34.70 33.91
CA ASN A 352 -16.16 -33.36 33.27
C ASN A 352 -17.61 -32.86 33.37
N THR A 353 -18.51 -33.53 34.03
CA THR A 353 -19.92 -33.12 34.16
C THR A 353 -20.43 -33.39 35.56
N SER A 354 -21.13 -32.41 36.14
CA SER A 354 -21.90 -32.65 37.38
C SER A 354 -23.36 -32.89 37.04
N LYS A 355 -23.92 -34.06 37.43
CA LYS A 355 -25.35 -34.31 37.34
C LYS A 355 -26.00 -33.88 38.63
N VAL A 356 -26.93 -32.96 38.54
CA VAL A 356 -27.74 -32.51 39.66
C VAL A 356 -29.15 -33.06 39.44
N GLY A 357 -29.63 -33.84 40.42
CA GLY A 357 -30.97 -34.40 40.35
C GLY A 357 -31.60 -34.60 41.72
N HIS A 358 -32.92 -34.60 41.74
CA HIS A 358 -33.72 -34.99 42.88
C HIS A 358 -34.54 -36.27 42.55
N LYS A 359 -34.84 -37.14 43.51
CA LYS A 359 -35.68 -38.31 43.26
C LYS A 359 -37.03 -37.86 42.65
N GLY A 360 -37.19 -38.11 41.36
CA GLY A 360 -38.42 -37.80 40.62
C GLY A 360 -38.39 -36.56 39.73
N ALA A 361 -37.26 -35.86 39.60
CA ALA A 361 -37.10 -34.71 38.72
C ALA A 361 -36.19 -35.03 37.51
N THR A 362 -36.37 -34.26 36.41
CA THR A 362 -35.53 -34.33 35.22
C THR A 362 -34.08 -33.89 35.59
N SER A 363 -33.08 -34.74 35.34
CA SER A 363 -31.69 -34.43 35.63
C SER A 363 -31.15 -33.34 34.72
N CYS A 364 -30.53 -32.31 35.29
CA CYS A 364 -29.76 -31.34 34.54
C CYS A 364 -28.26 -31.71 34.51
N ILE A 365 -27.64 -31.59 33.34
CA ILE A 365 -26.22 -31.81 33.17
C ILE A 365 -25.54 -30.43 33.14
N LEU A 366 -24.67 -30.17 34.12
CA LEU A 366 -23.82 -28.97 34.13
C LEU A 366 -22.48 -29.30 33.47
N HIS A 367 -22.18 -28.64 32.34
CA HIS A 367 -20.88 -28.74 31.73
C HIS A 367 -19.90 -27.78 32.41
N HIS A 368 -18.84 -28.32 33.00
CA HIS A 368 -17.77 -27.54 33.55
C HIS A 368 -16.83 -27.05 32.44
N SER A 369 -16.70 -25.75 32.28
CA SER A 369 -15.54 -25.19 31.56
C SER A 369 -14.29 -25.38 32.43
N PRO A 370 -13.14 -25.82 31.90
CA PRO A 370 -11.96 -26.16 32.70
C PRO A 370 -11.19 -24.95 33.27
N LYS A 371 -11.74 -23.77 33.23
CA LYS A 371 -11.17 -22.59 33.89
C LYS A 371 -11.98 -22.28 35.15
N SER A 372 -11.54 -22.83 36.25
CA SER A 372 -11.99 -22.44 37.58
C SER A 372 -11.84 -20.94 37.79
N ILE A 373 -12.95 -20.32 38.15
CA ILE A 373 -12.95 -19.02 38.82
C ILE A 373 -12.23 -19.22 40.18
N LYS A 374 -11.08 -18.60 40.32
CA LYS A 374 -10.50 -18.30 41.64
C LYS A 374 -11.10 -17.01 42.15
#